data_8bf62725a9cdf0399cd04244465dec18
#
_entry.id   8bf62725a9cdf0399cd04244465dec18
#
_cell.length_a   1.000
_cell.length_b   1.000
_cell.length_c   1.000
_cell.angle_alpha   90.00
_cell.angle_beta   90.00
_cell.angle_gamma   90.00
#
_symmetry.space_group_name_H-M   'P 1'
#
loop_
_entity.id
_entity.type
_entity.pdbx_description
1 polymer ?
#
loop_
_entity_poly.entity_id
_entity_poly.type
_entity_poly.pdbx_seq_one_letter_code
_entity_poly.pdbx_strand_id
1 'polypeptide(L)'
;GGKIMSRIYLAGPFFSEEQIERVSKIEKALEENKTVSSFYSPRHHQESNYELFTAGWAQEVYEKDMEELTAADFVVAILDYEHQSTDPGTAYELGAATMMNKPMIVFQEETVPTNLMITQSLHTYLKSVDEIRNYDFEKLPVTAYVGEYL
;
A
#
# COMPACT_ATOMS: atom_id res chain seq x y z
N GLY A 1 -3.92 -27.06 11.56
CA GLY A 1 -4.55 -25.84 11.17
C GLY A 1 -4.28 -25.47 9.74
N GLY A 2 -5.22 -24.83 9.10
CA GLY A 2 -5.08 -24.38 7.74
C GLY A 2 -4.03 -23.26 7.62
N LYS A 3 -3.40 -23.17 6.46
CA LYS A 3 -2.48 -22.08 6.15
C LYS A 3 -3.29 -20.77 6.09
N ILE A 4 -2.85 -19.75 6.84
CA ILE A 4 -3.45 -18.44 6.80
C ILE A 4 -3.13 -17.82 5.43
N MET A 5 -4.17 -17.37 4.71
CA MET A 5 -4.01 -16.70 3.44
C MET A 5 -3.69 -15.22 3.70
N SER A 6 -2.58 -14.74 3.17
CA SER A 6 -2.18 -13.34 3.27
C SER A 6 -2.23 -12.70 1.90
N ARG A 7 -3.39 -12.14 1.57
CA ARG A 7 -3.64 -11.43 0.31
C ARG A 7 -3.45 -9.94 0.56
N ILE A 8 -2.49 -9.34 -0.14
CA ILE A 8 -2.06 -7.96 0.09
C ILE A 8 -2.56 -7.05 -1.05
N TYR A 9 -3.06 -5.87 -0.68
CA TYR A 9 -3.23 -4.76 -1.63
C TYR A 9 -2.07 -3.80 -1.41
N LEU A 10 -1.31 -3.52 -2.47
CA LEU A 10 -0.17 -2.61 -2.41
C LEU A 10 -0.61 -1.23 -2.90
N ALA A 11 -0.76 -0.29 -1.97
CA ALA A 11 -1.12 1.10 -2.25
C ALA A 11 0.15 1.95 -2.36
N GLY A 12 0.23 2.80 -3.36
CA GLY A 12 1.36 3.70 -3.51
C GLY A 12 1.42 4.31 -4.91
N PRO A 13 2.06 5.48 -5.05
CA PRO A 13 2.16 6.15 -6.33
C PRO A 13 3.20 5.48 -7.24
N PHE A 14 2.96 5.59 -8.56
CA PHE A 14 3.85 5.06 -9.61
C PHE A 14 3.88 5.98 -10.83
N PHE A 15 3.92 7.30 -10.58
CA PHE A 15 3.77 8.34 -11.61
C PHE A 15 5.10 8.94 -12.07
N SER A 16 6.21 8.56 -11.45
CA SER A 16 7.56 9.01 -11.80
C SER A 16 8.52 7.83 -11.75
N GLU A 17 9.71 8.00 -12.33
CA GLU A 17 10.75 6.96 -12.29
C GLU A 17 11.13 6.60 -10.86
N GLU A 18 11.28 7.59 -10.00
CA GLU A 18 11.60 7.37 -8.59
C GLU A 18 10.52 6.55 -7.88
N GLN A 19 9.25 6.87 -8.14
CA GLN A 19 8.11 6.15 -7.55
C GLN A 19 8.04 4.72 -8.07
N ILE A 20 8.25 4.52 -9.37
CA ILE A 20 8.25 3.18 -9.98
C ILE A 20 9.38 2.33 -9.40
N GLU A 21 10.57 2.90 -9.25
CA GLU A 21 11.69 2.20 -8.65
C GLU A 21 11.37 1.78 -7.21
N ARG A 22 10.79 2.69 -6.43
CA ARG A 22 10.42 2.40 -5.04
C ARG A 22 9.37 1.30 -4.94
N VAL A 23 8.27 1.42 -5.69
CA VAL A 23 7.21 0.41 -5.65
C VAL A 23 7.70 -0.96 -6.14
N SER A 24 8.59 -0.98 -7.13
CA SER A 24 9.14 -2.25 -7.63
C SER A 24 9.98 -2.98 -6.58
N LYS A 25 10.71 -2.24 -5.74
CA LYS A 25 11.46 -2.83 -4.62
C LYS A 25 10.52 -3.45 -3.57
N ILE A 26 9.40 -2.79 -3.31
CA ILE A 26 8.41 -3.31 -2.36
C ILE A 26 7.71 -4.54 -2.95
N GLU A 27 7.38 -4.53 -4.23
CA GLU A 27 6.83 -5.71 -4.92
C GLU A 27 7.76 -6.92 -4.78
N LYS A 28 9.06 -6.70 -5.02
CA LYS A 28 10.05 -7.76 -4.89
C LYS A 28 10.14 -8.28 -3.46
N ALA A 29 10.12 -7.37 -2.48
CA ALA A 29 10.13 -7.75 -1.06
C ALA A 29 8.92 -8.59 -0.69
N LEU A 30 7.74 -8.26 -1.21
CA LEU A 30 6.52 -9.04 -0.99
C LEU A 30 6.59 -10.41 -1.65
N GLU A 31 7.18 -10.52 -2.85
CA GLU A 31 7.41 -11.80 -3.52
C GLU A 31 8.34 -12.71 -2.70
N GLU A 32 9.33 -12.13 -2.04
CA GLU A 32 10.30 -12.85 -1.23
C GLU A 32 9.81 -13.11 0.20
N ASN A 33 8.70 -12.51 0.61
CA ASN A 33 8.16 -12.67 1.95
C ASN A 33 7.39 -14.00 2.06
N LYS A 34 7.86 -14.88 2.93
CA LYS A 34 7.33 -16.26 3.08
C LYS A 34 5.91 -16.31 3.63
N THR A 35 5.43 -15.23 4.26
CA THR A 35 4.08 -15.16 4.84
C THR A 35 3.06 -14.53 3.92
N VAL A 36 3.47 -14.04 2.74
CA VAL A 36 2.59 -13.45 1.73
C VAL A 36 2.14 -14.52 0.74
N SER A 37 0.84 -14.71 0.59
CA SER A 37 0.29 -15.67 -0.38
C SER A 37 0.18 -15.05 -1.77
N SER A 38 -0.27 -13.79 -1.85
CA SER A 38 -0.39 -13.06 -3.10
C SER A 38 -0.48 -11.56 -2.83
N PHE A 39 -0.19 -10.74 -3.83
CA PHE A 39 -0.42 -9.31 -3.73
C PHE A 39 -0.89 -8.73 -5.06
N TYR A 40 -1.63 -7.64 -4.97
CA TYR A 40 -2.11 -6.86 -6.10
C TYR A 40 -1.43 -5.51 -6.10
N SER A 41 -0.72 -5.19 -7.20
CA SER A 41 -0.08 -3.90 -7.39
C SER A 41 -0.75 -3.18 -8.57
N PRO A 42 -1.49 -2.09 -8.32
CA PRO A 42 -2.30 -1.43 -9.36
C PRO A 42 -1.54 -1.06 -10.63
N ARG A 43 -0.22 -0.74 -10.54
CA ARG A 43 0.54 -0.34 -11.71
C ARG A 43 0.63 -1.41 -12.79
N HIS A 44 0.43 -2.68 -12.44
CA HIS A 44 0.44 -3.81 -13.38
C HIS A 44 -0.94 -4.13 -13.94
N HIS A 45 -1.96 -3.35 -13.57
CA HIS A 45 -3.37 -3.61 -13.90
C HIS A 45 -4.09 -2.36 -14.40
N GLN A 46 -3.40 -1.60 -15.27
CA GLN A 46 -3.92 -0.34 -15.82
C GLN A 46 -4.65 -0.52 -17.16
N GLU A 47 -4.78 -1.74 -17.64
CA GLU A 47 -5.51 -2.03 -18.88
C GLU A 47 -6.99 -1.68 -18.72
N SER A 48 -7.54 -1.03 -19.74
CA SER A 48 -8.93 -0.62 -19.79
C SER A 48 -9.45 -0.70 -21.22
N ASN A 49 -10.75 -0.86 -21.34
CA ASN A 49 -11.43 -0.79 -22.64
C ASN A 49 -11.59 0.66 -23.12
N TYR A 50 -11.17 1.62 -22.29
CA TYR A 50 -11.33 3.05 -22.56
C TYR A 50 -9.95 3.71 -22.70
N GLU A 51 -9.95 4.85 -23.40
CA GLU A 51 -8.71 5.65 -23.55
C GLU A 51 -8.30 6.21 -22.18
N LEU A 52 -6.98 6.26 -21.95
CA LEU A 52 -6.39 6.80 -20.73
C LEU A 52 -6.92 8.19 -20.40
N PHE A 53 -7.17 8.44 -19.12
CA PHE A 53 -7.60 9.72 -18.55
C PHE A 53 -9.00 10.16 -18.98
N THR A 54 -9.80 9.26 -19.56
CA THR A 54 -11.22 9.50 -19.82
C THR A 54 -12.07 9.06 -18.63
N ALA A 55 -13.33 9.51 -18.59
CA ALA A 55 -14.27 9.11 -17.54
C ALA A 55 -14.45 7.59 -17.47
N GLY A 56 -14.53 6.93 -18.63
CA GLY A 56 -14.70 5.47 -18.67
C GLY A 56 -13.50 4.73 -18.09
N TRP A 57 -12.28 5.19 -18.44
CA TRP A 57 -11.06 4.64 -17.88
C TRP A 57 -11.01 4.84 -16.35
N ALA A 58 -11.30 6.05 -15.89
CA ALA A 58 -11.28 6.35 -14.45
C ALA A 58 -12.26 5.47 -13.66
N GLN A 59 -13.47 5.27 -14.19
CA GLN A 59 -14.48 4.43 -13.55
C GLN A 59 -14.03 2.98 -13.47
N GLU A 60 -13.52 2.45 -14.58
CA GLU A 60 -13.11 1.05 -14.67
C GLU A 60 -11.93 0.74 -13.75
N VAL A 61 -10.91 1.62 -13.72
CA VAL A 61 -9.75 1.45 -12.84
C VAL A 61 -10.15 1.57 -11.38
N TYR A 62 -10.98 2.56 -11.05
CA TYR A 62 -11.49 2.73 -9.68
C TYR A 62 -12.23 1.47 -9.20
N GLU A 63 -13.13 0.94 -9.99
CA GLU A 63 -13.90 -0.26 -9.62
C GLU A 63 -12.99 -1.47 -9.40
N LYS A 64 -12.00 -1.66 -10.27
CA LYS A 64 -11.04 -2.76 -10.15
C LYS A 64 -10.20 -2.62 -8.87
N ASP A 65 -9.68 -1.43 -8.60
CA ASP A 65 -8.86 -1.19 -7.42
C ASP A 65 -9.67 -1.39 -6.14
N MET A 66 -10.91 -0.89 -6.09
CA MET A 66 -11.77 -1.06 -4.93
C MET A 66 -12.19 -2.52 -4.70
N GLU A 67 -12.41 -3.26 -5.78
CA GLU A 67 -12.71 -4.70 -5.69
C GLU A 67 -11.51 -5.46 -5.09
N GLU A 68 -10.31 -5.17 -5.56
CA GLU A 68 -9.10 -5.81 -5.06
C GLU A 68 -8.77 -5.40 -3.63
N LEU A 69 -8.97 -4.13 -3.29
CA LEU A 69 -8.81 -3.64 -1.92
C LEU A 69 -9.78 -4.36 -0.99
N THR A 70 -11.03 -4.50 -1.39
CA THR A 70 -12.06 -5.19 -0.61
C THR A 70 -11.71 -6.66 -0.38
N ALA A 71 -11.14 -7.32 -1.39
CA ALA A 71 -10.77 -8.73 -1.32
C ALA A 71 -9.48 -8.99 -0.54
N ALA A 72 -8.66 -7.95 -0.29
CA ALA A 72 -7.39 -8.11 0.42
C ALA A 72 -7.59 -8.35 1.92
N ASP A 73 -6.65 -9.05 2.52
CA ASP A 73 -6.61 -9.25 3.97
C ASP A 73 -5.88 -8.09 4.66
N PHE A 74 -4.84 -7.56 4.00
CA PHE A 74 -3.99 -6.50 4.52
C PHE A 74 -3.68 -5.50 3.43
N VAL A 75 -3.32 -4.28 3.85
CA VAL A 75 -2.83 -3.24 2.93
C VAL A 75 -1.39 -2.93 3.30
N VAL A 76 -0.51 -2.96 2.31
CA VAL A 76 0.84 -2.40 2.42
C VAL A 76 0.80 -1.09 1.65
N ALA A 77 1.18 0.00 2.30
CA ALA A 77 1.12 1.32 1.69
C ALA A 77 2.47 2.02 1.71
N ILE A 78 2.80 2.67 0.60
CA ILE A 78 4.00 3.49 0.46
C ILE A 78 3.58 4.95 0.61
N LEU A 79 4.08 5.63 1.64
CA LEU A 79 3.73 7.03 1.91
C LEU A 79 4.53 8.02 1.07
N ASP A 80 5.71 7.64 0.60
CA ASP A 80 6.58 8.52 -0.19
C ASP A 80 5.89 8.93 -1.50
N TYR A 81 5.94 10.22 -1.80
CA TYR A 81 5.30 10.77 -2.99
C TYR A 81 6.21 11.81 -3.65
N GLU A 82 6.05 13.09 -3.32
CA GLU A 82 6.82 14.19 -3.88
C GLU A 82 7.62 14.93 -2.80
N HIS A 83 8.23 14.18 -1.89
CA HIS A 83 9.08 14.67 -0.79
C HIS A 83 8.34 15.54 0.24
N GLN A 84 7.01 15.59 0.23
CA GLN A 84 6.25 16.40 1.19
C GLN A 84 5.02 15.70 1.77
N SER A 85 4.17 15.16 0.94
CA SER A 85 2.90 14.59 1.40
C SER A 85 2.57 13.30 0.68
N THR A 86 1.68 12.52 1.27
CA THR A 86 1.20 11.28 0.70
C THR A 86 0.34 11.55 -0.54
N ASP A 87 0.47 10.71 -1.55
CA ASP A 87 -0.37 10.75 -2.74
C ASP A 87 -1.85 10.68 -2.36
N PRO A 88 -2.72 11.52 -2.96
CA PRO A 88 -4.15 11.54 -2.63
C PRO A 88 -4.84 10.20 -2.82
N GLY A 89 -4.50 9.45 -3.88
CA GLY A 89 -5.09 8.13 -4.13
C GLY A 89 -4.70 7.13 -3.05
N THR A 90 -3.43 7.15 -2.65
CA THR A 90 -2.93 6.30 -1.57
C THR A 90 -3.63 6.63 -0.25
N ALA A 91 -3.78 7.93 0.07
CA ALA A 91 -4.48 8.36 1.27
C ALA A 91 -5.96 7.91 1.27
N TYR A 92 -6.62 8.01 0.12
CA TYR A 92 -8.00 7.52 -0.04
C TYR A 92 -8.09 6.02 0.27
N GLU A 93 -7.18 5.24 -0.28
CA GLU A 93 -7.16 3.77 -0.09
C GLU A 93 -6.88 3.40 1.37
N LEU A 94 -6.02 4.16 2.06
CA LEU A 94 -5.76 3.96 3.48
C LEU A 94 -7.01 4.26 4.32
N GLY A 95 -7.75 5.31 3.98
CA GLY A 95 -9.01 5.62 4.65
C GLY A 95 -10.05 4.53 4.42
N ALA A 96 -10.17 4.03 3.20
CA ALA A 96 -11.08 2.94 2.88
C ALA A 96 -10.71 1.66 3.63
N ALA A 97 -9.42 1.31 3.68
CA ALA A 97 -8.93 0.15 4.41
C ALA A 97 -9.24 0.24 5.91
N THR A 98 -9.10 1.43 6.48
CA THR A 98 -9.44 1.69 7.89
C THR A 98 -10.90 1.38 8.16
N MET A 99 -11.81 1.86 7.30
CA MET A 99 -13.24 1.62 7.44
C MET A 99 -13.62 0.17 7.19
N MET A 100 -12.82 -0.57 6.46
CA MET A 100 -12.98 -2.01 6.23
C MET A 100 -12.30 -2.86 7.32
N ASN A 101 -11.72 -2.24 8.33
CA ASN A 101 -11.00 -2.91 9.43
C ASN A 101 -9.83 -3.79 8.96
N LYS A 102 -9.14 -3.35 7.92
CA LYS A 102 -7.96 -4.05 7.41
C LYS A 102 -6.69 -3.48 8.02
N PRO A 103 -5.82 -4.31 8.60
CA PRO A 103 -4.53 -3.83 9.10
C PRO A 103 -3.70 -3.22 7.98
N MET A 104 -3.07 -2.07 8.26
CA MET A 104 -2.24 -1.35 7.31
C MET A 104 -0.79 -1.38 7.75
N ILE A 105 0.05 -1.96 6.92
CA ILE A 105 1.50 -1.99 7.11
C ILE A 105 2.06 -0.89 6.22
N VAL A 106 2.53 0.17 6.85
CA VAL A 106 2.87 1.42 6.18
C VAL A 106 4.38 1.57 6.09
N PHE A 107 4.87 1.78 4.88
CA PHE A 107 6.28 1.98 4.56
C PHE A 107 6.53 3.44 4.21
N GLN A 108 7.58 4.02 4.78
CA GLN A 108 8.02 5.36 4.43
C GLN A 108 9.55 5.38 4.42
N GLU A 109 10.13 5.54 3.24
CA GLU A 109 11.58 5.58 3.07
C GLU A 109 12.15 6.91 3.54
N GLU A 110 11.49 8.01 3.18
CA GLU A 110 11.93 9.35 3.53
C GLU A 110 11.46 9.76 4.93
N THR A 111 12.09 10.81 5.48
CA THR A 111 11.72 11.38 6.77
C THR A 111 11.02 12.71 6.53
N VAL A 112 9.71 12.66 6.31
CA VAL A 112 8.87 13.84 6.13
C VAL A 112 7.68 13.77 7.08
N PRO A 113 7.11 14.93 7.50
CA PRO A 113 5.94 14.92 8.37
C PRO A 113 4.76 14.19 7.73
N THR A 114 4.03 13.44 8.53
CA THR A 114 2.91 12.63 8.06
C THR A 114 1.60 13.03 8.74
N ASN A 115 0.54 13.10 7.96
CA ASN A 115 -0.78 13.48 8.45
C ASN A 115 -1.27 12.54 9.55
N LEU A 116 -1.85 13.13 10.61
CA LEU A 116 -2.31 12.42 11.79
C LEU A 116 -3.34 11.32 11.50
N MET A 117 -4.15 11.48 10.47
CA MET A 117 -5.14 10.46 10.12
C MET A 117 -4.48 9.16 9.70
N ILE A 118 -3.32 9.25 9.08
CA ILE A 118 -2.53 8.09 8.66
C ILE A 118 -1.75 7.52 9.84
N THR A 119 -1.05 8.40 10.60
CA THR A 119 -0.20 7.93 11.71
C THR A 119 -0.99 7.24 12.80
N GLN A 120 -2.24 7.65 13.03
CA GLN A 120 -3.08 7.10 14.08
C GLN A 120 -3.90 5.89 13.62
N SER A 121 -4.02 5.64 12.33
CA SER A 121 -4.79 4.51 11.79
C SER A 121 -3.92 3.32 11.40
N LEU A 122 -2.62 3.50 11.21
CA LEU A 122 -1.74 2.40 10.79
C LEU A 122 -1.58 1.32 11.87
N HIS A 123 -1.32 0.11 11.45
CA HIS A 123 -1.01 -1.01 12.33
C HIS A 123 0.49 -1.12 12.58
N THR A 124 1.29 -0.96 11.53
CA THR A 124 2.74 -1.11 11.58
C THR A 124 3.41 -0.06 10.70
N TYR A 125 4.49 0.53 11.21
CA TYR A 125 5.29 1.52 10.50
C TYR A 125 6.69 0.97 10.25
N LEU A 126 7.09 0.88 8.98
CA LEU A 126 8.37 0.33 8.56
C LEU A 126 9.14 1.34 7.72
N LYS A 127 10.47 1.32 7.82
CA LYS A 127 11.35 2.31 7.18
C LYS A 127 12.25 1.71 6.09
N SER A 128 12.37 0.40 6.00
CA SER A 128 13.27 -0.23 5.03
C SER A 128 12.59 -1.33 4.24
N VAL A 129 13.12 -1.61 3.05
CA VAL A 129 12.65 -2.70 2.19
C VAL A 129 12.84 -4.05 2.88
N ASP A 130 13.95 -4.21 3.63
CA ASP A 130 14.21 -5.45 4.36
C ASP A 130 13.15 -5.71 5.44
N GLU A 131 12.67 -4.67 6.09
CA GLU A 131 11.60 -4.82 7.08
C GLU A 131 10.30 -5.33 6.44
N ILE A 132 9.99 -4.91 5.20
CA ILE A 132 8.84 -5.44 4.45
C ILE A 132 9.08 -6.92 4.09
N ARG A 133 10.28 -7.25 3.62
CA ARG A 133 10.62 -8.62 3.22
C ARG A 133 10.49 -9.60 4.39
N ASN A 134 10.80 -9.16 5.59
CA ASN A 134 10.83 -10.00 6.78
C ASN A 134 9.62 -9.82 7.71
N TYR A 135 8.67 -8.95 7.34
CA TYR A 135 7.49 -8.75 8.16
C TYR A 135 6.63 -10.03 8.19
N ASP A 136 6.19 -10.42 9.38
CA ASP A 136 5.40 -11.62 9.58
C ASP A 136 3.90 -11.29 9.52
N PHE A 137 3.27 -11.53 8.36
CA PHE A 137 1.84 -11.28 8.17
C PHE A 137 0.94 -12.27 8.92
N GLU A 138 1.50 -13.33 9.48
CA GLU A 138 0.73 -14.25 10.31
C GLU A 138 0.61 -13.73 11.74
N LYS A 139 1.70 -13.20 12.30
CA LYS A 139 1.75 -12.65 13.67
C LYS A 139 1.37 -11.20 13.76
N LEU A 140 1.48 -10.45 12.67
CA LEU A 140 1.15 -9.03 12.58
C LEU A 140 1.77 -8.17 13.70
N PRO A 141 3.10 -8.13 13.81
CA PRO A 141 3.73 -7.26 14.81
C PRO A 141 3.30 -5.81 14.66
N VAL A 142 3.16 -5.11 15.77
CA VAL A 142 2.74 -3.70 15.80
C VAL A 142 3.94 -2.82 16.06
N THR A 143 4.15 -1.80 15.23
CA THR A 143 5.13 -0.74 15.49
C THR A 143 4.49 0.62 15.27
N ALA A 144 4.78 1.55 16.19
CA ALA A 144 4.20 2.88 16.13
C ALA A 144 4.95 3.77 15.12
N TYR A 145 4.24 4.76 14.59
CA TYR A 145 4.86 5.81 13.78
C TYR A 145 5.91 6.57 14.61
N VAL A 146 7.02 6.87 13.96
CA VAL A 146 8.10 7.68 14.53
C VAL A 146 8.42 8.81 13.55
N GLY A 147 8.21 10.05 13.99
CA GLY A 147 8.46 11.23 13.14
C GLY A 147 7.57 12.40 13.52
N GLU A 148 7.54 13.39 12.65
CA GLU A 148 6.73 14.58 12.85
C GLU A 148 5.31 14.37 12.33
N TYR A 149 4.35 15.01 12.98
CA TYR A 149 2.91 14.92 12.65
C TYR A 149 2.44 16.17 11.91
N LEU A 150 1.49 15.97 11.02
CA LEU A 150 0.73 17.06 10.39
C LEU A 150 -0.74 16.96 10.77
#